data_bf07aa98009a5f36426e5a5c65dde0e8
#
_entry.id   bf07aa98009a5f36426e5a5c65dde0e8
#
_cell.length_a   1.000
_cell.length_b   1.000
_cell.length_c   1.000
_cell.angle_alpha   90.00
_cell.angle_beta   90.00
_cell.angle_gamma   90.00
#
_symmetry.space_group_name_H-M   'P 1'
#
loop_
_entity.id
_entity.type
_entity.pdbx_description
1 polymer ?
#
loop_
_entity_poly.entity_id
_entity_poly.type
_entity_poly.pdbx_seq_one_letter_code
_entity_poly.pdbx_strand_id
1 'polypeptide(L)'
;MSGVPLRVFRAAWVLPVAAPPLRDGAVLVGADGRIAAVGPRLSIEPPEGAEVVELGEAALIPGLVNVHAHPELALFRGGLEDLRFRDWILRLVGAKRAALTDADYDVAARWAMVESLRAGITTLAATEMSGASAGALREAGMRGIVFRETFGPDPAQAEDSVAELRTAVEALRRGESELVRVGISPHAPYTVSDRLFAAAAEYALAEGLPVAVHAAESAAEDHLVIRGDGDFAPGLRARGIQTPARGRSTVEMLDRLGVLRTRPLLIHCVRLDADDVLRLADAGAAVAHCPVANARLGHGVAPFPELREAGVRVGLGTDSVGSNNRTDLLEEARVASILHRAGRRSPDYLPAEELLRLCTLDGARALGLEDRIGSLEPGKDADLCAVSLAAPHARPVHDPLAALFHAARGTDVVLAAVRGRILYRDGRVLTLDAAALGEAVDAAAARLGGHLR
;
A
#
# COMPACT_ATOMS: atom_id res chain seq x y z
N MET A 1 4.62 -27.97 -6.86
CA MET A 1 5.05 -26.68 -7.44
C MET A 1 6.43 -26.90 -8.05
N SER A 2 6.61 -26.66 -9.34
CA SER A 2 7.94 -26.67 -9.96
C SER A 2 8.75 -25.56 -9.30
N GLY A 3 9.95 -25.88 -8.79
CA GLY A 3 10.86 -24.93 -8.16
C GLY A 3 11.21 -23.78 -9.10
N VAL A 4 11.60 -22.64 -8.53
CA VAL A 4 12.13 -21.50 -9.30
C VAL A 4 13.53 -21.89 -9.79
N PRO A 5 13.98 -21.48 -11.01
CA PRO A 5 15.38 -21.70 -11.40
C PRO A 5 16.33 -21.04 -10.38
N LEU A 6 17.45 -21.71 -10.09
CA LEU A 6 18.57 -21.09 -9.37
C LEU A 6 19.01 -19.83 -10.12
N ARG A 7 19.13 -18.70 -9.41
CA ARG A 7 19.51 -17.43 -10.03
C ARG A 7 20.54 -16.67 -9.22
N VAL A 8 21.44 -16.01 -9.94
CA VAL A 8 22.32 -15.00 -9.36
C VAL A 8 22.01 -13.66 -10.01
N PHE A 9 21.51 -12.72 -9.23
CA PHE A 9 21.31 -11.33 -9.66
C PHE A 9 22.56 -10.52 -9.34
N ARG A 10 23.09 -9.80 -10.32
CA ARG A 10 24.32 -8.99 -10.20
C ARG A 10 24.03 -7.56 -10.61
N ALA A 11 24.45 -6.60 -9.79
CA ALA A 11 24.21 -5.18 -10.01
C ALA A 11 25.40 -4.33 -9.58
N ALA A 12 25.56 -3.13 -10.16
CA ALA A 12 26.55 -2.18 -9.72
C ALA A 12 26.40 -1.83 -8.23
N TRP A 13 25.17 -1.86 -7.72
CA TRP A 13 24.87 -1.66 -6.32
C TRP A 13 23.85 -2.67 -5.81
N VAL A 14 24.11 -3.27 -4.64
CA VAL A 14 23.13 -4.03 -3.86
C VAL A 14 22.91 -3.31 -2.55
N LEU A 15 21.67 -2.96 -2.24
CA LEU A 15 21.25 -2.20 -1.05
C LEU A 15 20.40 -3.09 -0.14
N PRO A 16 21.02 -3.88 0.77
CA PRO A 16 20.32 -4.95 1.49
C PRO A 16 19.34 -4.50 2.54
N VAL A 17 19.36 -3.23 2.98
CA VAL A 17 18.62 -2.67 4.14
C VAL A 17 19.16 -3.14 5.49
N ALA A 18 19.40 -4.43 5.65
CA ALA A 18 19.95 -5.02 6.88
C ALA A 18 21.47 -4.93 7.00
N ALA A 19 22.16 -4.47 5.95
CA ALA A 19 23.60 -4.30 5.87
C ALA A 19 23.94 -3.07 5.02
N PRO A 20 25.18 -2.54 5.11
CA PRO A 20 25.61 -1.42 4.28
C PRO A 20 25.50 -1.71 2.77
N PRO A 21 25.37 -0.68 1.93
CA PRO A 21 25.41 -0.78 0.49
C PRO A 21 26.64 -1.52 -0.02
N LEU A 22 26.46 -2.44 -0.96
CA LEU A 22 27.51 -3.20 -1.60
C LEU A 22 27.72 -2.70 -3.03
N ARG A 23 28.92 -2.21 -3.34
CA ARG A 23 29.32 -1.92 -4.72
C ARG A 23 29.71 -3.24 -5.41
N ASP A 24 29.30 -3.41 -6.68
CA ASP A 24 29.49 -4.63 -7.46
C ASP A 24 29.04 -5.87 -6.65
N GLY A 25 27.75 -5.88 -6.31
CA GLY A 25 27.15 -6.89 -5.45
C GLY A 25 26.39 -7.95 -6.21
N ALA A 26 26.10 -9.05 -5.52
CA ALA A 26 25.29 -10.15 -6.02
C ALA A 26 24.33 -10.70 -4.96
N VAL A 27 23.20 -11.26 -5.43
CA VAL A 27 22.21 -11.99 -4.64
C VAL A 27 21.99 -13.35 -5.28
N LEU A 28 22.26 -14.42 -4.54
CA LEU A 28 21.97 -15.81 -4.94
C LEU A 28 20.59 -16.19 -4.42
N VAL A 29 19.74 -16.69 -5.31
CA VAL A 29 18.38 -17.17 -5.00
C VAL A 29 18.30 -18.67 -5.24
N GLY A 30 17.84 -19.39 -4.21
CA GLY A 30 17.66 -20.84 -4.23
C GLY A 30 16.42 -21.27 -5.04
N ALA A 31 16.34 -22.56 -5.34
CA ALA A 31 15.20 -23.16 -6.05
C ALA A 31 13.87 -23.10 -5.28
N ASP A 32 13.92 -22.82 -3.98
CA ASP A 32 12.77 -22.58 -3.11
C ASP A 32 12.26 -21.12 -3.18
N GLY A 33 12.95 -20.27 -3.95
CA GLY A 33 12.62 -18.86 -4.11
C GLY A 33 13.10 -17.97 -2.95
N ARG A 34 14.00 -18.46 -2.11
CA ARG A 34 14.59 -17.71 -1.01
C ARG A 34 15.99 -17.23 -1.34
N ILE A 35 16.37 -16.15 -0.67
CA ILE A 35 17.74 -15.64 -0.73
C ILE A 35 18.66 -16.66 -0.04
N ALA A 36 19.64 -17.19 -0.77
CA ALA A 36 20.65 -18.09 -0.25
C ALA A 36 21.91 -17.34 0.21
N ALA A 37 22.30 -16.29 -0.50
CA ALA A 37 23.45 -15.45 -0.15
C ALA A 37 23.33 -14.04 -0.72
N VAL A 38 23.93 -13.07 -0.02
CA VAL A 38 24.12 -11.68 -0.45
C VAL A 38 25.56 -11.28 -0.16
N GLY A 39 26.24 -10.67 -1.11
CA GLY A 39 27.64 -10.26 -0.92
C GLY A 39 28.28 -9.62 -2.15
N PRO A 40 29.59 -9.32 -2.08
CA PRO A 40 30.35 -8.89 -3.24
C PRO A 40 30.25 -9.90 -4.38
N ARG A 41 30.20 -9.43 -5.62
CA ARG A 41 30.08 -10.26 -6.83
C ARG A 41 31.09 -11.42 -6.89
N LEU A 42 32.34 -11.14 -6.52
CA LEU A 42 33.42 -12.12 -6.55
C LEU A 42 33.30 -13.20 -5.46
N SER A 43 32.50 -12.96 -4.41
CA SER A 43 32.29 -13.93 -3.32
C SER A 43 31.10 -14.86 -3.57
N ILE A 44 30.30 -14.60 -4.62
CA ILE A 44 29.13 -15.41 -4.95
C ILE A 44 29.34 -16.04 -6.33
N GLU A 45 29.87 -17.26 -6.31
CA GLU A 45 29.98 -18.08 -7.50
C GLU A 45 28.63 -18.65 -7.90
N PRO A 46 28.19 -18.51 -9.17
CA PRO A 46 26.96 -19.13 -9.63
C PRO A 46 27.06 -20.64 -9.52
N PRO A 47 26.13 -21.31 -8.81
CA PRO A 47 26.10 -22.80 -8.86
C PRO A 47 25.90 -23.31 -10.29
N GLU A 48 26.28 -24.58 -10.54
CA GLU A 48 26.05 -25.20 -11.83
C GLU A 48 24.57 -25.15 -12.23
N GLY A 49 24.31 -24.69 -13.45
CA GLY A 49 22.95 -24.52 -13.98
C GLY A 49 22.21 -23.28 -13.49
N ALA A 50 22.81 -22.42 -12.69
CA ALA A 50 22.19 -21.16 -12.26
C ALA A 50 22.13 -20.15 -13.41
N GLU A 51 20.95 -19.50 -13.58
CA GLU A 51 20.79 -18.35 -14.46
C GLU A 51 21.47 -17.13 -13.85
N VAL A 52 22.36 -16.48 -14.58
CA VAL A 52 22.96 -15.20 -14.16
C VAL A 52 22.20 -14.04 -14.80
N VAL A 53 21.63 -13.19 -13.97
CA VAL A 53 20.88 -11.98 -14.38
C VAL A 53 21.77 -10.77 -14.13
N GLU A 54 22.36 -10.24 -15.21
CA GLU A 54 23.17 -9.02 -15.16
C GLU A 54 22.25 -7.78 -15.25
N LEU A 55 22.30 -6.91 -14.24
CA LEU A 55 21.47 -5.71 -14.12
C LEU A 55 22.24 -4.41 -14.48
N GLY A 56 23.55 -4.51 -14.70
CA GLY A 56 24.40 -3.37 -15.08
C GLY A 56 24.41 -2.26 -14.02
N GLU A 57 24.34 -1.02 -14.49
CA GLU A 57 24.32 0.19 -13.65
C GLU A 57 22.95 0.37 -12.97
N ALA A 58 22.61 -0.54 -12.08
CA ALA A 58 21.37 -0.52 -11.31
C ALA A 58 21.63 -0.68 -9.80
N ALA A 59 20.67 -0.23 -9.00
CA ALA A 59 20.54 -0.56 -7.58
C ALA A 59 19.55 -1.72 -7.42
N LEU A 60 20.02 -2.86 -6.93
CA LEU A 60 19.21 -4.00 -6.53
C LEU A 60 18.83 -3.84 -5.06
N ILE A 61 17.54 -3.77 -4.79
CA ILE A 61 16.93 -3.53 -3.48
C ILE A 61 15.90 -4.64 -3.17
N PRO A 62 15.43 -4.77 -1.92
CA PRO A 62 14.20 -5.53 -1.65
C PRO A 62 13.05 -4.99 -2.48
N GLY A 63 12.12 -5.85 -2.85
CA GLY A 63 10.90 -5.42 -3.50
C GLY A 63 10.14 -4.39 -2.67
N LEU A 64 9.59 -3.36 -3.32
CA LEU A 64 8.87 -2.29 -2.64
C LEU A 64 7.54 -2.80 -2.06
N VAL A 65 7.20 -2.33 -0.87
CA VAL A 65 6.01 -2.74 -0.09
C VAL A 65 5.06 -1.55 0.01
N ASN A 66 3.97 -1.58 -0.76
CA ASN A 66 2.90 -0.59 -0.72
C ASN A 66 1.86 -1.02 0.32
N VAL A 67 1.80 -0.31 1.44
CA VAL A 67 0.96 -0.71 2.58
C VAL A 67 -0.49 -0.25 2.46
N HIS A 68 -0.84 0.53 1.44
CA HIS A 68 -2.22 0.94 1.17
C HIS A 68 -2.42 1.40 -0.27
N ALA A 69 -3.36 0.78 -0.96
CA ALA A 69 -3.87 1.22 -2.26
C ALA A 69 -5.31 0.73 -2.48
N HIS A 70 -5.99 1.36 -3.45
CA HIS A 70 -7.30 0.94 -3.97
C HIS A 70 -7.18 0.51 -5.45
N PRO A 71 -6.74 -0.72 -5.74
CA PRO A 71 -6.55 -1.18 -7.12
C PRO A 71 -7.81 -1.12 -7.97
N GLU A 72 -8.98 -1.38 -7.37
CA GLU A 72 -10.29 -1.31 -8.04
C GLU A 72 -10.63 0.10 -8.58
N LEU A 73 -9.89 1.14 -8.16
CA LEU A 73 -10.08 2.53 -8.56
C LEU A 73 -9.10 2.97 -9.66
N ALA A 74 -8.38 2.06 -10.32
CA ALA A 74 -7.39 2.40 -11.34
C ALA A 74 -7.96 3.21 -12.53
N LEU A 75 -9.25 3.11 -12.78
CA LEU A 75 -9.96 3.84 -13.83
C LEU A 75 -10.22 5.32 -13.53
N PHE A 76 -9.99 5.79 -12.29
CA PHE A 76 -10.32 7.15 -11.86
C PHE A 76 -9.18 8.17 -12.02
N ARG A 77 -8.07 7.78 -12.63
CA ARG A 77 -6.92 8.68 -12.84
C ARG A 77 -7.30 9.96 -13.56
N GLY A 78 -6.96 11.11 -12.97
CA GLY A 78 -7.24 12.43 -13.53
C GLY A 78 -8.72 12.82 -13.58
N GLY A 79 -9.62 11.98 -13.04
CA GLY A 79 -11.06 12.20 -13.14
C GLY A 79 -11.69 12.94 -11.95
N LEU A 80 -10.94 13.09 -10.86
CA LEU A 80 -11.48 13.61 -9.58
C LEU A 80 -10.61 14.77 -9.03
N GLU A 81 -10.10 15.61 -9.91
CA GLU A 81 -9.22 16.70 -9.54
C GLU A 81 -9.96 17.92 -8.97
N ASP A 82 -9.25 18.68 -8.12
CA ASP A 82 -9.65 20.00 -7.63
C ASP A 82 -11.00 20.03 -6.90
N LEU A 83 -11.38 18.92 -6.27
CA LEU A 83 -12.61 18.77 -5.51
C LEU A 83 -12.36 18.85 -4.00
N ARG A 84 -13.32 19.41 -3.25
CA ARG A 84 -13.34 19.22 -1.80
C ARG A 84 -13.59 17.75 -1.47
N PHE A 85 -13.04 17.26 -0.38
CA PHE A 85 -13.04 15.83 -0.02
C PHE A 85 -14.44 15.18 -0.06
N ARG A 86 -15.46 15.85 0.51
CA ARG A 86 -16.84 15.34 0.45
C ARG A 86 -17.36 15.25 -0.99
N ASP A 87 -17.09 16.25 -1.81
CA ASP A 87 -17.55 16.30 -3.20
C ASP A 87 -16.79 15.25 -4.05
N TRP A 88 -15.50 15.05 -3.73
CA TRP A 88 -14.67 13.98 -4.28
C TRP A 88 -15.29 12.61 -4.01
N ILE A 89 -15.64 12.30 -2.73
CA ILE A 89 -16.30 11.03 -2.34
C ILE A 89 -17.63 10.85 -3.06
N LEU A 90 -18.47 11.89 -3.09
CA LEU A 90 -19.80 11.80 -3.71
C LEU A 90 -19.68 11.54 -5.21
N ARG A 91 -18.74 12.18 -5.89
CA ARG A 91 -18.49 11.98 -7.31
C ARG A 91 -17.93 10.58 -7.58
N LEU A 92 -16.95 10.13 -6.81
CA LEU A 92 -16.42 8.78 -6.88
C LEU A 92 -17.53 7.73 -6.76
N VAL A 93 -18.31 7.79 -5.69
CA VAL A 93 -19.39 6.82 -5.42
C VAL A 93 -20.48 6.88 -6.48
N GLY A 94 -20.85 8.09 -6.92
CA GLY A 94 -21.83 8.28 -8.00
C GLY A 94 -21.36 7.66 -9.30
N ALA A 95 -20.14 7.93 -9.72
CA ALA A 95 -19.55 7.40 -10.94
C ALA A 95 -19.36 5.88 -10.90
N LYS A 96 -18.88 5.31 -9.76
CA LYS A 96 -18.79 3.85 -9.54
C LYS A 96 -20.16 3.18 -9.81
N ARG A 97 -21.21 3.68 -9.16
CA ARG A 97 -22.58 3.09 -9.28
C ARG A 97 -23.18 3.22 -10.65
N ALA A 98 -22.90 4.32 -11.37
CA ALA A 98 -23.51 4.61 -12.66
C ALA A 98 -22.85 3.88 -13.83
N ALA A 99 -21.53 3.60 -13.76
CA ALA A 99 -20.75 3.24 -14.93
C ALA A 99 -19.93 1.94 -14.78
N LEU A 100 -19.64 1.46 -13.57
CA LEU A 100 -18.76 0.32 -13.39
C LEU A 100 -19.53 -0.99 -13.12
N THR A 101 -19.04 -2.06 -13.75
CA THR A 101 -19.47 -3.44 -13.55
C THR A 101 -18.38 -4.24 -12.83
N ASP A 102 -18.69 -5.45 -12.37
CA ASP A 102 -17.70 -6.35 -11.75
C ASP A 102 -16.52 -6.63 -12.68
N ALA A 103 -16.77 -6.75 -13.99
CA ALA A 103 -15.72 -6.92 -15.00
C ALA A 103 -14.79 -5.71 -15.09
N ASP A 104 -15.29 -4.50 -14.85
CA ASP A 104 -14.47 -3.28 -14.84
C ASP A 104 -13.57 -3.22 -13.60
N TYR A 105 -14.05 -3.70 -12.44
CA TYR A 105 -13.19 -3.86 -11.26
C TYR A 105 -12.09 -4.88 -11.44
N ASP A 106 -12.37 -6.00 -12.12
CA ASP A 106 -11.36 -7.00 -12.50
C ASP A 106 -10.29 -6.41 -13.42
N VAL A 107 -10.69 -5.64 -14.45
CA VAL A 107 -9.76 -4.93 -15.35
C VAL A 107 -8.93 -3.91 -14.56
N ALA A 108 -9.57 -3.09 -13.73
CA ALA A 108 -8.90 -2.07 -12.92
C ALA A 108 -7.85 -2.70 -11.99
N ALA A 109 -8.20 -3.78 -11.28
CA ALA A 109 -7.29 -4.46 -10.37
C ALA A 109 -6.09 -5.05 -11.10
N ARG A 110 -6.27 -5.74 -12.24
CA ARG A 110 -5.16 -6.26 -13.06
C ARG A 110 -4.27 -5.14 -13.59
N TRP A 111 -4.86 -4.03 -14.03
CA TRP A 111 -4.10 -2.86 -14.48
C TRP A 111 -3.26 -2.26 -13.36
N ALA A 112 -3.80 -2.16 -12.15
CA ALA A 112 -3.05 -1.71 -10.99
C ALA A 112 -1.87 -2.64 -10.67
N MET A 113 -1.97 -3.97 -10.89
CA MET A 113 -0.82 -4.88 -10.77
C MET A 113 0.24 -4.62 -11.84
N VAL A 114 -0.18 -4.33 -13.09
CA VAL A 114 0.77 -3.94 -14.15
C VAL A 114 1.55 -2.69 -13.74
N GLU A 115 0.88 -1.66 -13.24
CA GLU A 115 1.53 -0.41 -12.80
C GLU A 115 2.44 -0.65 -11.59
N SER A 116 1.97 -1.42 -10.60
CA SER A 116 2.73 -1.78 -9.40
C SER A 116 4.04 -2.48 -9.75
N LEU A 117 4.00 -3.50 -10.60
CA LEU A 117 5.20 -4.22 -11.04
C LEU A 117 6.18 -3.31 -11.80
N ARG A 118 5.66 -2.44 -12.67
CA ARG A 118 6.47 -1.46 -13.42
C ARG A 118 7.14 -0.43 -12.50
N ALA A 119 6.56 -0.17 -11.34
CA ALA A 119 7.10 0.73 -10.31
C ALA A 119 7.90 0.00 -9.22
N GLY A 120 8.17 -1.31 -9.39
CA GLY A 120 8.97 -2.10 -8.44
C GLY A 120 8.23 -2.56 -7.18
N ILE A 121 6.93 -2.34 -7.10
CA ILE A 121 6.09 -2.80 -6.00
C ILE A 121 5.83 -4.30 -6.18
N THR A 122 6.31 -5.09 -5.23
CA THR A 122 6.16 -6.56 -5.23
C THR A 122 5.12 -7.03 -4.22
N THR A 123 4.83 -6.18 -3.22
CA THR A 123 3.85 -6.44 -2.16
C THR A 123 2.85 -5.30 -2.08
N LEU A 124 1.56 -5.61 -2.06
CA LEU A 124 0.48 -4.63 -2.05
C LEU A 124 -0.57 -4.95 -0.98
N ALA A 125 -0.89 -3.99 -0.12
CA ALA A 125 -2.07 -4.03 0.74
C ALA A 125 -3.22 -3.32 0.00
N ALA A 126 -4.15 -4.11 -0.52
CA ALA A 126 -5.30 -3.63 -1.27
C ALA A 126 -6.51 -3.46 -0.35
N THR A 127 -7.08 -2.26 -0.28
CA THR A 127 -8.31 -1.97 0.45
C THR A 127 -9.42 -1.75 -0.57
N GLU A 128 -10.45 -2.60 -0.58
CA GLU A 128 -11.45 -2.62 -1.66
C GLU A 128 -12.76 -3.32 -1.30
N MET A 129 -13.81 -2.98 -2.02
CA MET A 129 -15.13 -3.60 -1.86
C MET A 129 -15.34 -4.81 -2.79
N SER A 130 -14.75 -4.82 -3.98
CA SER A 130 -15.01 -5.84 -5.01
C SER A 130 -14.39 -7.20 -4.68
N GLY A 131 -13.19 -7.22 -4.09
CA GLY A 131 -12.38 -8.43 -3.92
C GLY A 131 -11.58 -8.82 -5.17
N ALA A 132 -11.64 -8.02 -6.24
CA ALA A 132 -10.98 -8.29 -7.52
C ALA A 132 -9.46 -8.42 -7.41
N SER A 133 -8.84 -7.66 -6.50
CA SER A 133 -7.38 -7.71 -6.30
C SER A 133 -6.88 -9.08 -5.85
N ALA A 134 -7.71 -9.91 -5.20
CA ALA A 134 -7.28 -11.26 -4.82
C ALA A 134 -6.97 -12.13 -6.06
N GLY A 135 -7.79 -12.04 -7.10
CA GLY A 135 -7.56 -12.68 -8.40
C GLY A 135 -6.37 -12.08 -9.12
N ALA A 136 -6.32 -10.74 -9.19
CA ALA A 136 -5.28 -10.00 -9.88
C ALA A 136 -3.87 -10.23 -9.29
N LEU A 137 -3.73 -10.24 -7.97
CA LEU A 137 -2.46 -10.54 -7.29
C LEU A 137 -1.96 -11.96 -7.60
N ARG A 138 -2.85 -12.96 -7.57
CA ARG A 138 -2.49 -14.34 -7.91
C ARG A 138 -2.05 -14.49 -9.36
N GLU A 139 -2.79 -13.90 -10.29
CA GLU A 139 -2.47 -13.92 -11.72
C GLU A 139 -1.13 -13.22 -12.00
N ALA A 140 -0.93 -12.05 -11.40
CA ALA A 140 0.32 -11.30 -11.50
C ALA A 140 1.51 -12.01 -10.82
N GLY A 141 1.24 -12.93 -9.88
CA GLY A 141 2.27 -13.57 -9.06
C GLY A 141 2.84 -12.67 -7.96
N MET A 142 2.15 -11.60 -7.62
CA MET A 142 2.53 -10.64 -6.59
C MET A 142 2.14 -11.14 -5.19
N ARG A 143 2.79 -10.56 -4.19
CA ARG A 143 2.39 -10.72 -2.78
C ARG A 143 1.39 -9.64 -2.40
N GLY A 144 0.43 -9.97 -1.51
CA GLY A 144 -0.46 -8.94 -0.97
C GLY A 144 -1.39 -9.40 0.13
N ILE A 145 -2.05 -8.41 0.73
CA ILE A 145 -3.17 -8.59 1.65
C ILE A 145 -4.36 -7.84 1.06
N VAL A 146 -5.49 -8.53 0.88
CA VAL A 146 -6.73 -7.91 0.41
C VAL A 146 -7.62 -7.65 1.61
N PHE A 147 -7.76 -6.39 1.97
CA PHE A 147 -8.65 -5.93 3.03
C PHE A 147 -10.03 -5.67 2.45
N ARG A 148 -10.96 -6.61 2.67
CA ARG A 148 -12.35 -6.52 2.20
C ARG A 148 -13.08 -5.44 2.98
N GLU A 149 -13.53 -4.39 2.30
CA GLU A 149 -14.28 -3.29 2.91
C GLU A 149 -15.68 -3.69 3.30
N THR A 150 -16.17 -3.09 4.40
CA THR A 150 -17.56 -3.08 4.80
C THR A 150 -18.01 -1.67 5.15
N PHE A 151 -19.27 -1.39 4.83
CA PHE A 151 -19.95 -0.12 5.03
C PHE A 151 -21.26 -0.35 5.77
N GLY A 152 -21.71 0.62 6.57
CA GLY A 152 -22.95 0.56 7.33
C GLY A 152 -22.98 1.65 8.38
N PRO A 153 -23.29 2.93 7.99
CA PRO A 153 -23.37 4.03 8.94
C PRO A 153 -24.64 3.97 9.83
N ASP A 154 -25.65 3.19 9.43
CA ASP A 154 -26.85 2.93 10.24
C ASP A 154 -26.56 1.77 11.20
N PRO A 155 -26.61 1.99 12.53
CA PRO A 155 -26.40 0.92 13.51
C PRO A 155 -27.40 -0.25 13.40
N ALA A 156 -28.57 -0.04 12.83
CA ALA A 156 -29.57 -1.07 12.62
C ALA A 156 -29.13 -2.11 11.57
N GLN A 157 -28.27 -1.74 10.64
CA GLN A 157 -27.76 -2.59 9.57
C GLN A 157 -26.48 -3.36 9.96
N ALA A 158 -25.95 -3.19 11.18
CA ALA A 158 -24.64 -3.71 11.55
C ALA A 158 -24.55 -5.25 11.45
N GLU A 159 -25.61 -5.98 11.85
CA GLU A 159 -25.65 -7.44 11.79
C GLU A 159 -25.64 -7.95 10.36
N ASP A 160 -26.45 -7.35 9.48
CA ASP A 160 -26.50 -7.70 8.07
C ASP A 160 -25.16 -7.39 7.38
N SER A 161 -24.58 -6.21 7.64
CA SER A 161 -23.28 -5.82 7.10
C SER A 161 -22.15 -6.76 7.52
N VAL A 162 -22.15 -7.26 8.76
CA VAL A 162 -21.16 -8.26 9.21
C VAL A 162 -21.42 -9.62 8.56
N ALA A 163 -22.67 -10.01 8.36
CA ALA A 163 -23.00 -11.28 7.70
C ALA A 163 -22.54 -11.27 6.21
N GLU A 164 -22.76 -10.16 5.52
CA GLU A 164 -22.26 -9.95 4.15
C GLU A 164 -20.72 -9.96 4.11
N LEU A 165 -20.07 -9.27 5.05
CA LEU A 165 -18.61 -9.26 5.17
C LEU A 165 -18.07 -10.68 5.36
N ARG A 166 -18.64 -11.47 6.27
CA ARG A 166 -18.26 -12.88 6.52
C ARG A 166 -18.34 -13.70 5.25
N THR A 167 -19.47 -13.63 4.55
CA THR A 167 -19.69 -14.35 3.28
C THR A 167 -18.63 -13.99 2.24
N ALA A 168 -18.34 -12.70 2.09
CA ALA A 168 -17.33 -12.22 1.14
C ALA A 168 -15.92 -12.68 1.53
N VAL A 169 -15.55 -12.58 2.81
CA VAL A 169 -14.25 -13.03 3.33
C VAL A 169 -14.07 -14.52 3.12
N GLU A 170 -15.07 -15.35 3.45
CA GLU A 170 -15.04 -16.80 3.23
C GLU A 170 -14.83 -17.15 1.75
N ALA A 171 -15.47 -16.40 0.85
CA ALA A 171 -15.27 -16.58 -0.58
C ALA A 171 -13.82 -16.25 -1.02
N LEU A 172 -13.26 -15.16 -0.53
CA LEU A 172 -11.89 -14.74 -0.86
C LEU A 172 -10.84 -15.67 -0.25
N ARG A 173 -11.05 -16.15 0.99
CA ARG A 173 -10.14 -17.07 1.70
C ARG A 173 -9.95 -18.39 1.00
N ARG A 174 -10.91 -18.85 0.19
CA ARG A 174 -10.73 -20.06 -0.65
C ARG A 174 -9.56 -19.95 -1.63
N GLY A 175 -9.16 -18.73 -1.95
CA GLY A 175 -8.01 -18.44 -2.81
C GLY A 175 -6.76 -17.96 -2.05
N GLU A 176 -6.72 -18.01 -0.72
CA GLU A 176 -5.53 -17.67 0.06
C GLU A 176 -4.34 -18.57 -0.28
N SER A 177 -3.17 -18.03 -0.17
CA SER A 177 -1.91 -18.72 -0.43
C SER A 177 -0.79 -18.12 0.43
N GLU A 178 0.42 -18.63 0.29
CA GLU A 178 1.58 -18.02 0.93
C GLU A 178 1.87 -16.58 0.46
N LEU A 179 1.37 -16.20 -0.73
CA LEU A 179 1.56 -14.86 -1.29
C LEU A 179 0.37 -13.95 -1.06
N VAL A 180 -0.86 -14.47 -1.09
CA VAL A 180 -2.08 -13.64 -1.03
C VAL A 180 -2.89 -14.02 0.20
N ARG A 181 -3.09 -13.07 1.08
CA ARG A 181 -3.87 -13.18 2.33
C ARG A 181 -5.10 -12.29 2.28
N VAL A 182 -6.09 -12.59 3.10
CA VAL A 182 -7.33 -11.83 3.23
C VAL A 182 -7.42 -11.21 4.61
N GLY A 183 -7.84 -9.95 4.65
CA GLY A 183 -8.18 -9.19 5.84
C GLY A 183 -9.54 -8.52 5.68
N ILE A 184 -9.90 -7.69 6.64
CA ILE A 184 -11.11 -6.86 6.59
C ILE A 184 -10.79 -5.39 6.77
N SER A 185 -11.66 -4.54 6.21
CA SER A 185 -11.60 -3.09 6.40
C SER A 185 -12.99 -2.55 6.71
N PRO A 186 -13.37 -2.36 7.99
CA PRO A 186 -14.45 -1.44 8.32
C PRO A 186 -14.01 -0.04 7.93
N HIS A 187 -14.55 0.47 6.80
CA HIS A 187 -13.97 1.52 5.96
C HIS A 187 -13.48 2.75 6.72
N ALA A 188 -14.40 3.58 7.26
CA ALA A 188 -14.05 4.84 7.92
C ALA A 188 -15.17 5.31 8.87
N PRO A 189 -14.91 6.21 9.84
CA PRO A 189 -15.89 6.71 10.79
C PRO A 189 -17.15 7.33 10.17
N TYR A 190 -17.04 7.93 9.00
CA TYR A 190 -18.16 8.58 8.32
C TYR A 190 -19.03 7.63 7.48
N THR A 191 -18.64 6.36 7.38
CA THR A 191 -19.36 5.31 6.62
C THR A 191 -19.65 4.05 7.43
N VAL A 192 -19.20 3.98 8.68
CA VAL A 192 -19.33 2.81 9.56
C VAL A 192 -19.85 3.24 10.93
N SER A 193 -20.91 2.58 11.42
CA SER A 193 -21.47 2.80 12.75
C SER A 193 -20.58 2.19 13.84
N ASP A 194 -20.72 2.67 15.09
CA ASP A 194 -20.01 2.14 16.26
C ASP A 194 -20.30 0.64 16.42
N ARG A 195 -21.56 0.22 16.25
CA ARG A 195 -21.98 -1.18 16.35
C ARG A 195 -21.27 -2.06 15.30
N LEU A 196 -21.14 -1.55 14.06
CA LEU A 196 -20.46 -2.30 13.00
C LEU A 196 -18.95 -2.37 13.23
N PHE A 197 -18.31 -1.29 13.71
CA PHE A 197 -16.89 -1.33 14.10
C PHE A 197 -16.62 -2.38 15.17
N ALA A 198 -17.42 -2.39 16.25
CA ALA A 198 -17.26 -3.37 17.32
C ALA A 198 -17.46 -4.81 16.84
N ALA A 199 -18.52 -5.05 16.06
CA ALA A 199 -18.80 -6.40 15.53
C ALA A 199 -17.74 -6.88 14.52
N ALA A 200 -17.20 -5.98 13.68
CA ALA A 200 -16.11 -6.30 12.77
C ALA A 200 -14.79 -6.60 13.52
N ALA A 201 -14.50 -5.85 14.60
CA ALA A 201 -13.34 -6.11 15.44
C ALA A 201 -13.44 -7.47 16.14
N GLU A 202 -14.60 -7.82 16.71
CA GLU A 202 -14.86 -9.13 17.31
C GLU A 202 -14.71 -10.27 16.29
N TYR A 203 -15.23 -10.08 15.08
CA TYR A 203 -15.08 -11.05 14.00
C TYR A 203 -13.61 -11.24 13.63
N ALA A 204 -12.86 -10.14 13.46
CA ALA A 204 -11.45 -10.20 13.14
C ALA A 204 -10.62 -10.92 14.21
N LEU A 205 -10.90 -10.65 15.50
CA LEU A 205 -10.23 -11.30 16.61
C LEU A 205 -10.53 -12.80 16.67
N ALA A 206 -11.78 -13.19 16.42
CA ALA A 206 -12.20 -14.60 16.42
C ALA A 206 -11.54 -15.41 15.30
N GLU A 207 -11.37 -14.81 14.11
CA GLU A 207 -10.85 -15.47 12.92
C GLU A 207 -9.35 -15.22 12.67
N GLY A 208 -8.69 -14.40 13.49
CA GLY A 208 -7.28 -14.02 13.30
C GLY A 208 -7.04 -13.22 12.01
N LEU A 209 -8.02 -12.39 11.60
CA LEU A 209 -7.93 -11.61 10.37
C LEU A 209 -7.17 -10.31 10.59
N PRO A 210 -6.27 -9.91 9.67
CA PRO A 210 -5.72 -8.57 9.68
C PRO A 210 -6.81 -7.53 9.40
N VAL A 211 -6.68 -6.36 10.04
CA VAL A 211 -7.66 -5.26 9.95
C VAL A 211 -6.99 -4.00 9.42
N ALA A 212 -7.63 -3.31 8.48
CA ALA A 212 -7.27 -1.96 8.06
C ALA A 212 -8.45 -1.00 8.25
N VAL A 213 -8.19 0.28 8.56
CA VAL A 213 -9.24 1.31 8.75
C VAL A 213 -8.71 2.66 8.30
N HIS A 214 -9.46 3.39 7.47
CA HIS A 214 -9.20 4.81 7.23
C HIS A 214 -9.56 5.59 8.50
N ALA A 215 -8.60 6.26 9.08
CA ALA A 215 -8.77 6.85 10.40
C ALA A 215 -8.00 8.17 10.53
N ALA A 216 -8.63 9.14 11.20
CA ALA A 216 -8.06 10.45 11.48
C ALA A 216 -7.52 11.13 10.21
N GLU A 217 -8.26 11.00 9.11
CA GLU A 217 -7.82 11.44 7.79
C GLU A 217 -8.02 12.93 7.57
N SER A 218 -9.22 13.44 7.90
CA SER A 218 -9.64 14.79 7.51
C SER A 218 -10.32 15.58 8.64
N ALA A 219 -10.33 16.90 8.53
CA ALA A 219 -11.08 17.76 9.43
C ALA A 219 -12.61 17.48 9.40
N ALA A 220 -13.13 17.03 8.26
CA ALA A 220 -14.53 16.65 8.13
C ALA A 220 -14.88 15.40 8.97
N GLU A 221 -13.94 14.45 9.06
CA GLU A 221 -14.06 13.30 9.96
C GLU A 221 -14.02 13.71 11.42
N ASP A 222 -13.05 14.55 11.83
CA ASP A 222 -12.97 15.09 13.19
C ASP A 222 -14.28 15.76 13.61
N HIS A 223 -14.85 16.59 12.76
CA HIS A 223 -16.12 17.27 13.06
C HIS A 223 -17.25 16.26 13.32
N LEU A 224 -17.32 15.20 12.49
CA LEU A 224 -18.33 14.16 12.69
C LEU A 224 -18.10 13.36 13.97
N VAL A 225 -16.88 12.96 14.25
CA VAL A 225 -16.54 12.11 15.41
C VAL A 225 -16.65 12.91 16.71
N ILE A 226 -16.07 14.11 16.76
CA ILE A 226 -15.94 14.89 18.00
C ILE A 226 -17.22 15.64 18.33
N ARG A 227 -17.98 16.12 17.33
CA ARG A 227 -19.13 17.00 17.51
C ARG A 227 -20.44 16.46 16.95
N GLY A 228 -20.38 15.46 16.07
CA GLY A 228 -21.56 14.95 15.35
C GLY A 228 -22.03 15.90 14.24
N ASP A 229 -21.20 16.85 13.80
CA ASP A 229 -21.52 17.86 12.80
C ASP A 229 -20.57 17.83 11.59
N GLY A 230 -20.48 18.92 10.83
CA GLY A 230 -19.59 19.04 9.67
C GLY A 230 -20.16 18.44 8.39
N ASP A 231 -19.32 18.29 7.38
CA ASP A 231 -19.71 18.01 5.98
C ASP A 231 -20.43 16.68 5.79
N PHE A 232 -20.15 15.67 6.61
CA PHE A 232 -20.78 14.34 6.50
C PHE A 232 -22.14 14.24 7.20
N ALA A 233 -22.36 15.01 8.28
CA ALA A 233 -23.56 14.91 9.12
C ALA A 233 -24.87 15.17 8.38
N PRO A 234 -25.01 16.20 7.49
CA PRO A 234 -26.26 16.44 6.78
C PRO A 234 -26.71 15.26 5.90
N GLY A 235 -25.79 14.59 5.21
CA GLY A 235 -26.09 13.44 4.37
C GLY A 235 -26.55 12.22 5.17
N LEU A 236 -25.98 12.00 6.36
CA LEU A 236 -26.40 10.94 7.28
C LEU A 236 -27.77 11.22 7.86
N ARG A 237 -28.01 12.45 8.36
CA ARG A 237 -29.30 12.87 8.93
C ARG A 237 -30.45 12.82 7.92
N ALA A 238 -30.19 13.18 6.66
CA ALA A 238 -31.16 13.06 5.57
C ALA A 238 -31.62 11.60 5.32
N ARG A 239 -30.80 10.62 5.74
CA ARG A 239 -31.10 9.19 5.71
C ARG A 239 -31.71 8.68 7.04
N GLY A 240 -32.04 9.56 7.98
CA GLY A 240 -32.55 9.20 9.30
C GLY A 240 -31.50 8.74 10.32
N ILE A 241 -30.21 8.80 9.97
CA ILE A 241 -29.12 8.33 10.82
C ILE A 241 -28.72 9.45 11.79
N GLN A 242 -28.74 9.16 13.08
CA GLN A 242 -28.32 10.10 14.11
C GLN A 242 -26.79 10.26 14.08
N THR A 243 -26.33 11.48 14.33
CA THR A 243 -24.91 11.82 14.37
C THR A 243 -24.50 12.40 15.72
N PRO A 244 -24.52 11.62 16.82
CA PRO A 244 -23.99 12.08 18.10
C PRO A 244 -22.49 12.24 18.04
N ALA A 245 -21.90 12.98 19.00
CA ALA A 245 -20.46 12.89 19.25
C ALA A 245 -20.09 11.46 19.63
N ARG A 246 -18.99 10.94 19.07
CA ARG A 246 -18.57 9.53 19.20
C ARG A 246 -17.32 9.35 20.03
N GLY A 247 -16.57 10.41 20.28
CA GLY A 247 -15.32 10.38 21.06
C GLY A 247 -14.61 11.71 21.01
N ARG A 248 -13.49 11.84 21.73
CA ARG A 248 -12.63 13.03 21.67
C ARG A 248 -11.73 13.04 20.42
N SER A 249 -11.52 11.86 19.83
CA SER A 249 -10.78 11.66 18.59
C SER A 249 -11.23 10.36 17.92
N THR A 250 -10.87 10.18 16.65
CA THR A 250 -11.11 8.91 15.94
C THR A 250 -10.37 7.75 16.60
N VAL A 251 -9.14 7.94 17.03
CA VAL A 251 -8.34 6.87 17.66
C VAL A 251 -8.94 6.44 19.00
N GLU A 252 -9.36 7.40 19.84
CA GLU A 252 -10.04 7.09 21.11
C GLU A 252 -11.36 6.35 20.86
N MET A 253 -12.14 6.75 19.88
CA MET A 253 -13.35 6.03 19.48
C MET A 253 -13.05 4.60 19.07
N LEU A 254 -12.08 4.37 18.20
CA LEU A 254 -11.70 3.02 17.74
C LEU A 254 -11.16 2.14 18.88
N ASP A 255 -10.44 2.72 19.83
CA ASP A 255 -9.96 2.04 21.03
C ASP A 255 -11.13 1.55 21.90
N ARG A 256 -12.04 2.47 22.24
CA ARG A 256 -13.26 2.16 23.01
C ARG A 256 -14.14 1.10 22.34
N LEU A 257 -14.17 1.05 21.02
CA LEU A 257 -14.92 0.05 20.23
C LEU A 257 -14.15 -1.28 20.06
N GLY A 258 -12.96 -1.41 20.62
CA GLY A 258 -12.16 -2.63 20.59
C GLY A 258 -11.39 -2.84 19.28
N VAL A 259 -11.42 -1.91 18.34
CA VAL A 259 -10.72 -2.03 17.06
C VAL A 259 -9.21 -2.08 17.27
N LEU A 260 -8.65 -1.27 18.19
CA LEU A 260 -7.20 -1.26 18.44
C LEU A 260 -6.67 -2.59 19.00
N ARG A 261 -7.53 -3.43 19.63
CA ARG A 261 -7.15 -4.77 20.07
C ARG A 261 -6.76 -5.71 18.93
N THR A 262 -7.21 -5.43 17.70
CA THR A 262 -6.84 -6.19 16.50
C THR A 262 -5.44 -5.85 15.98
N ARG A 263 -4.74 -4.86 16.59
CA ARG A 263 -3.47 -4.28 16.11
C ARG A 263 -3.57 -3.85 14.65
N PRO A 264 -4.52 -2.95 14.33
CA PRO A 264 -4.88 -2.65 12.95
C PRO A 264 -3.79 -1.86 12.23
N LEU A 265 -3.87 -1.88 10.89
CA LEU A 265 -3.25 -0.89 10.02
C LEU A 265 -4.21 0.30 9.91
N LEU A 266 -3.89 1.43 10.53
CA LEU A 266 -4.66 2.66 10.37
C LEU A 266 -4.11 3.46 9.20
N ILE A 267 -4.99 3.88 8.30
CA ILE A 267 -4.62 4.54 7.06
C ILE A 267 -4.75 6.05 7.25
N HIS A 268 -3.82 6.83 6.71
CA HIS A 268 -3.65 8.27 6.76
C HIS A 268 -3.15 8.83 8.09
N CYS A 269 -3.91 8.74 9.17
CA CYS A 269 -3.53 9.23 10.51
C CYS A 269 -2.98 10.67 10.50
N VAL A 270 -3.64 11.58 9.78
CA VAL A 270 -3.23 12.99 9.65
C VAL A 270 -3.59 13.80 10.90
N ARG A 271 -4.75 13.50 11.47
CA ARG A 271 -5.39 14.26 12.55
C ARG A 271 -5.23 13.55 13.90
N LEU A 272 -3.99 13.43 14.37
CA LEU A 272 -3.67 12.83 15.67
C LEU A 272 -3.18 13.88 16.66
N ASP A 273 -3.55 13.74 17.93
CA ASP A 273 -2.88 14.40 19.03
C ASP A 273 -1.83 13.48 19.72
N ALA A 274 -1.15 14.00 20.73
CA ALA A 274 -0.10 13.24 21.43
C ALA A 274 -0.65 11.98 22.14
N ASP A 275 -1.87 12.06 22.70
CA ASP A 275 -2.50 10.91 23.37
C ASP A 275 -2.90 9.85 22.35
N ASP A 276 -3.33 10.24 21.14
CA ASP A 276 -3.63 9.31 20.06
C ASP A 276 -2.40 8.55 19.62
N VAL A 277 -1.27 9.25 19.46
CA VAL A 277 0.03 8.62 19.10
C VAL A 277 0.44 7.58 20.16
N LEU A 278 0.32 7.92 21.45
CA LEU A 278 0.64 6.97 22.53
C LEU A 278 -0.30 5.76 22.53
N ARG A 279 -1.62 5.96 22.30
CA ARG A 279 -2.57 4.85 22.17
C ARG A 279 -2.24 3.90 21.05
N LEU A 280 -1.82 4.43 19.88
CA LEU A 280 -1.39 3.61 18.74
C LEU A 280 -0.15 2.79 19.06
N ALA A 281 0.83 3.39 19.75
CA ALA A 281 2.04 2.70 20.18
C ALA A 281 1.72 1.58 21.17
N ASP A 282 0.93 1.87 22.22
CA ASP A 282 0.54 0.90 23.26
C ASP A 282 -0.28 -0.27 22.67
N ALA A 283 -1.15 0.00 21.71
CA ALA A 283 -1.92 -1.02 21.03
C ALA A 283 -1.08 -1.88 20.06
N GLY A 284 0.13 -1.44 19.70
CA GLY A 284 0.94 -2.07 18.65
C GLY A 284 0.30 -1.96 17.27
N ALA A 285 -0.47 -0.89 17.03
CA ALA A 285 -1.02 -0.58 15.72
C ALA A 285 0.08 -0.21 14.71
N ALA A 286 -0.27 -0.23 13.43
CA ALA A 286 0.58 0.27 12.35
C ALA A 286 -0.12 1.41 11.59
N VAL A 287 0.66 2.23 10.89
CA VAL A 287 0.14 3.36 10.11
C VAL A 287 0.57 3.24 8.65
N ALA A 288 -0.38 3.36 7.74
CA ALA A 288 -0.14 3.60 6.32
C ALA A 288 -0.09 5.10 6.06
N HIS A 289 1.11 5.64 5.90
CA HIS A 289 1.32 7.05 5.58
C HIS A 289 1.22 7.26 4.07
N CYS A 290 0.27 8.12 3.63
CA CYS A 290 -0.02 8.41 2.22
C CYS A 290 0.23 9.90 1.93
N PRO A 291 1.49 10.35 1.92
CA PRO A 291 1.81 11.79 1.91
C PRO A 291 1.30 12.53 0.68
N VAL A 292 1.32 11.92 -0.51
CA VAL A 292 0.85 12.55 -1.74
C VAL A 292 -0.67 12.71 -1.71
N ALA A 293 -1.43 11.63 -1.41
CA ALA A 293 -2.90 11.69 -1.33
C ALA A 293 -3.37 12.70 -0.27
N ASN A 294 -2.78 12.66 0.94
CA ASN A 294 -3.09 13.59 2.01
C ASN A 294 -2.88 15.06 1.60
N ALA A 295 -1.78 15.35 0.91
CA ALA A 295 -1.47 16.71 0.45
C ALA A 295 -2.42 17.16 -0.68
N ARG A 296 -2.70 16.28 -1.65
CA ARG A 296 -3.59 16.57 -2.79
C ARG A 296 -5.05 16.79 -2.38
N LEU A 297 -5.54 16.02 -1.41
CA LEU A 297 -6.89 16.19 -0.86
C LEU A 297 -7.00 17.33 0.16
N GLY A 298 -5.89 18.00 0.48
CA GLY A 298 -5.85 19.13 1.41
C GLY A 298 -6.02 18.72 2.87
N HIS A 299 -5.74 17.49 3.24
CA HIS A 299 -5.88 16.99 4.62
C HIS A 299 -4.77 17.50 5.53
N GLY A 300 -3.59 17.77 4.98
CA GLY A 300 -2.40 18.21 5.72
C GLY A 300 -1.32 17.15 5.73
N VAL A 301 -0.46 17.24 6.74
CA VAL A 301 0.70 16.37 6.92
C VAL A 301 0.53 15.58 8.23
N ALA A 302 0.60 14.25 8.16
CA ALA A 302 0.53 13.41 9.34
C ALA A 302 1.69 13.69 10.32
N PRO A 303 1.50 13.50 11.63
CA PRO A 303 2.57 13.67 12.64
C PRO A 303 3.52 12.47 12.60
N PHE A 304 4.11 12.23 11.43
CA PHE A 304 5.00 11.10 11.15
C PHE A 304 6.22 11.04 12.10
N PRO A 305 6.88 12.19 12.43
CA PRO A 305 7.98 12.19 13.40
C PRO A 305 7.55 11.66 14.76
N GLU A 306 6.42 12.12 15.25
CA GLU A 306 5.87 11.77 16.56
C GLU A 306 5.47 10.28 16.60
N LEU A 307 4.88 9.77 15.53
CA LEU A 307 4.58 8.33 15.37
C LEU A 307 5.84 7.48 15.46
N ARG A 308 6.91 7.87 14.76
CA ARG A 308 8.19 7.14 14.80
C ARG A 308 8.87 7.21 16.16
N GLU A 309 8.91 8.40 16.78
CA GLU A 309 9.50 8.62 18.11
C GLU A 309 8.78 7.78 19.18
N ALA A 310 7.47 7.57 19.04
CA ALA A 310 6.68 6.68 19.89
C ALA A 310 6.82 5.18 19.55
N GLY A 311 7.56 4.82 18.49
CA GLY A 311 7.76 3.43 18.09
C GLY A 311 6.61 2.81 17.30
N VAL A 312 5.67 3.62 16.80
CA VAL A 312 4.61 3.15 15.90
C VAL A 312 5.22 2.67 14.58
N ARG A 313 4.79 1.50 14.12
CA ARG A 313 5.21 0.96 12.81
C ARG A 313 4.54 1.76 11.70
N VAL A 314 5.34 2.35 10.82
CA VAL A 314 4.83 3.17 9.70
C VAL A 314 5.41 2.66 8.40
N GLY A 315 4.55 2.44 7.40
CA GLY A 315 4.93 2.19 6.00
C GLY A 315 4.32 3.23 5.08
N LEU A 316 4.77 3.27 3.82
CA LEU A 316 4.22 4.16 2.81
C LEU A 316 3.13 3.48 1.98
N GLY A 317 2.06 4.20 1.72
CA GLY A 317 0.96 3.81 0.84
C GLY A 317 0.72 4.83 -0.27
N THR A 318 0.37 4.35 -1.47
CA THR A 318 0.05 5.25 -2.59
C THR A 318 -1.40 5.73 -2.59
N ASP A 319 -2.27 5.07 -1.80
CA ASP A 319 -3.71 5.29 -1.87
C ASP A 319 -4.26 5.01 -3.29
N SER A 320 -5.40 5.57 -3.66
CA SER A 320 -5.98 5.40 -4.99
C SER A 320 -5.35 6.31 -6.03
N VAL A 321 -5.35 5.90 -7.29
CA VAL A 321 -4.99 6.81 -8.39
C VAL A 321 -6.02 7.94 -8.57
N GLY A 322 -7.20 7.84 -7.97
CA GLY A 322 -8.18 8.92 -7.93
C GLY A 322 -7.80 10.06 -6.98
N SER A 323 -6.98 9.79 -5.96
CA SER A 323 -6.47 10.78 -4.99
C SER A 323 -4.99 11.15 -5.24
N ASN A 324 -4.21 10.23 -5.84
CA ASN A 324 -2.77 10.37 -6.04
C ASN A 324 -2.37 10.59 -7.50
N ASN A 325 -3.04 9.92 -8.44
CA ASN A 325 -2.70 9.79 -9.86
C ASN A 325 -1.50 8.91 -10.19
N ARG A 326 -0.71 8.44 -9.22
CA ARG A 326 0.48 7.62 -9.44
C ARG A 326 0.56 6.44 -8.50
N THR A 327 1.13 5.33 -8.99
CA THR A 327 1.49 4.15 -8.22
C THR A 327 3.01 4.08 -8.17
N ASP A 328 3.65 4.98 -7.36
CA ASP A 328 5.11 5.14 -7.31
C ASP A 328 5.57 5.42 -5.87
N LEU A 329 6.11 4.38 -5.19
CA LEU A 329 6.63 4.52 -3.83
C LEU A 329 7.92 5.32 -3.72
N LEU A 330 8.71 5.45 -4.79
CA LEU A 330 9.89 6.34 -4.78
C LEU A 330 9.44 7.81 -4.73
N GLU A 331 8.33 8.13 -5.39
CA GLU A 331 7.72 9.46 -5.29
C GLU A 331 7.11 9.71 -3.91
N GLU A 332 6.36 8.72 -3.35
CA GLU A 332 5.83 8.83 -1.97
C GLU A 332 6.94 9.14 -0.98
N ALA A 333 8.04 8.39 -1.03
CA ALA A 333 9.19 8.58 -0.15
C ALA A 333 9.83 9.97 -0.32
N ARG A 334 9.97 10.43 -1.56
CA ARG A 334 10.51 11.76 -1.86
C ARG A 334 9.62 12.87 -1.31
N VAL A 335 8.30 12.77 -1.53
CA VAL A 335 7.32 13.74 -1.02
C VAL A 335 7.29 13.72 0.51
N ALA A 336 7.29 12.54 1.14
CA ALA A 336 7.41 12.42 2.59
C ALA A 336 8.65 13.15 3.11
N SER A 337 9.82 12.90 2.50
CA SER A 337 11.07 13.57 2.88
C SER A 337 10.97 15.10 2.77
N ILE A 338 10.43 15.62 1.66
CA ILE A 338 10.30 17.06 1.43
C ILE A 338 9.36 17.69 2.46
N LEU A 339 8.18 17.12 2.66
CA LEU A 339 7.17 17.65 3.58
C LEU A 339 7.68 17.69 5.02
N HIS A 340 8.30 16.59 5.48
CA HIS A 340 8.75 16.49 6.86
C HIS A 340 10.02 17.31 7.12
N ARG A 341 10.95 17.40 6.17
CA ARG A 341 12.10 18.33 6.25
C ARG A 341 11.64 19.78 6.35
N ALA A 342 10.69 20.18 5.51
CA ALA A 342 10.13 21.54 5.55
C ALA A 342 9.40 21.83 6.86
N GLY A 343 8.57 20.90 7.34
CA GLY A 343 7.83 21.03 8.59
C GLY A 343 8.73 21.13 9.82
N ARG A 344 9.76 20.29 9.91
CA ARG A 344 10.73 20.29 11.02
C ARG A 344 11.86 21.32 10.84
N ARG A 345 12.00 21.95 9.69
CA ARG A 345 13.12 22.83 9.33
C ARG A 345 14.49 22.16 9.54
N SER A 346 14.58 20.86 9.23
CA SER A 346 15.77 20.01 9.38
C SER A 346 16.11 19.35 8.05
N PRO A 347 17.22 19.72 7.39
CA PRO A 347 17.58 19.19 6.08
C PRO A 347 18.08 17.75 6.13
N ASP A 348 18.43 17.25 7.30
CA ASP A 348 18.93 15.90 7.58
C ASP A 348 17.85 14.93 8.03
N TYR A 349 16.60 15.41 8.22
CA TYR A 349 15.47 14.55 8.60
C TYR A 349 15.06 13.63 7.45
N LEU A 350 14.77 12.37 7.71
CA LEU A 350 14.50 11.33 6.72
C LEU A 350 15.57 11.24 5.63
N PRO A 351 16.80 10.82 5.97
CA PRO A 351 17.84 10.57 4.98
C PRO A 351 17.46 9.42 4.03
N ALA A 352 18.12 9.30 2.90
CA ALA A 352 17.80 8.33 1.86
C ALA A 352 17.80 6.86 2.34
N GLU A 353 18.64 6.52 3.32
CA GLU A 353 18.64 5.19 3.95
C GLU A 353 17.33 4.88 4.66
N GLU A 354 16.76 5.86 5.38
CA GLU A 354 15.46 5.72 6.03
C GLU A 354 14.33 5.63 5.02
N LEU A 355 14.42 6.34 3.89
CA LEU A 355 13.43 6.23 2.81
C LEU A 355 13.42 4.81 2.20
N LEU A 356 14.60 4.19 2.05
CA LEU A 356 14.67 2.80 1.61
C LEU A 356 13.98 1.87 2.61
N ARG A 357 14.20 2.05 3.91
CA ARG A 357 13.54 1.27 4.95
C ARG A 357 12.02 1.43 4.92
N LEU A 358 11.53 2.66 4.78
CA LEU A 358 10.08 2.96 4.71
C LEU A 358 9.39 2.26 3.54
N CYS A 359 10.05 2.25 2.37
CA CYS A 359 9.53 1.59 1.18
C CYS A 359 9.63 0.06 1.20
N THR A 360 10.37 -0.52 2.14
CA THR A 360 10.71 -1.95 2.16
C THR A 360 10.46 -2.58 3.53
N LEU A 361 11.44 -2.59 4.42
CA LEU A 361 11.38 -3.29 5.72
C LEU A 361 10.33 -2.72 6.66
N ASP A 362 10.20 -1.40 6.75
CA ASP A 362 9.23 -0.78 7.65
C ASP A 362 7.79 -0.96 7.09
N GLY A 363 7.62 -0.94 5.76
CA GLY A 363 6.37 -1.37 5.10
C GLY A 363 6.04 -2.84 5.40
N ALA A 364 7.04 -3.73 5.34
CA ALA A 364 6.86 -5.14 5.70
C ALA A 364 6.46 -5.31 7.17
N ARG A 365 7.08 -4.55 8.09
CA ARG A 365 6.73 -4.52 9.53
C ARG A 365 5.31 -4.03 9.77
N ALA A 366 4.86 -3.02 9.03
CA ALA A 366 3.48 -2.53 9.13
C ALA A 366 2.45 -3.59 8.74
N LEU A 367 2.82 -4.52 7.85
CA LEU A 367 1.97 -5.63 7.39
C LEU A 367 2.23 -6.96 8.13
N GLY A 368 3.19 -7.02 9.08
CA GLY A 368 3.60 -8.25 9.79
C GLY A 368 4.25 -9.28 8.85
N LEU A 369 5.08 -8.83 7.92
CA LEU A 369 5.77 -9.63 6.91
C LEU A 369 7.31 -9.53 7.00
N GLU A 370 7.86 -8.85 8.01
CA GLU A 370 9.28 -8.55 8.15
C GLU A 370 10.19 -9.78 8.27
N ASP A 371 9.66 -10.89 8.74
CA ASP A 371 10.40 -12.16 8.81
C ASP A 371 10.57 -12.80 7.42
N ARG A 372 9.77 -12.37 6.45
CA ARG A 372 9.75 -12.97 5.11
C ARG A 372 10.35 -12.07 4.03
N ILE A 373 10.14 -10.75 4.12
CA ILE A 373 10.50 -9.77 3.07
C ILE A 373 11.01 -8.45 3.69
N GLY A 374 11.35 -7.50 2.82
CA GLY A 374 11.69 -6.12 3.20
C GLY A 374 13.18 -5.87 3.40
N SER A 375 14.02 -6.92 3.42
CA SER A 375 15.48 -6.82 3.39
C SER A 375 16.08 -7.98 2.60
N LEU A 376 17.30 -7.80 2.08
CA LEU A 376 18.03 -8.88 1.38
C LEU A 376 18.89 -9.61 2.40
N GLU A 377 18.32 -10.65 2.99
CA GLU A 377 18.97 -11.51 4.00
C GLU A 377 18.76 -12.97 3.64
N PRO A 378 19.79 -13.84 3.85
CA PRO A 378 19.63 -15.27 3.67
C PRO A 378 18.44 -15.82 4.46
N GLY A 379 17.64 -16.67 3.79
CA GLY A 379 16.43 -17.27 4.36
C GLY A 379 15.14 -16.51 4.10
N LYS A 380 15.17 -15.20 3.79
CA LYS A 380 13.98 -14.44 3.37
C LYS A 380 13.57 -14.78 1.93
N ASP A 381 12.31 -14.55 1.62
CA ASP A 381 11.79 -14.68 0.26
C ASP A 381 12.52 -13.66 -0.66
N ALA A 382 12.91 -14.09 -1.85
CA ALA A 382 13.60 -13.24 -2.81
C ALA A 382 12.61 -12.33 -3.56
N ASP A 383 11.95 -11.42 -2.81
CA ASP A 383 11.17 -10.33 -3.37
C ASP A 383 12.14 -9.18 -3.64
N LEU A 384 12.39 -8.90 -4.94
CA LEU A 384 13.47 -8.05 -5.42
C LEU A 384 12.94 -6.97 -6.37
N CYS A 385 13.59 -5.80 -6.31
CA CYS A 385 13.42 -4.72 -7.28
C CYS A 385 14.80 -4.21 -7.74
N ALA A 386 14.97 -3.97 -9.02
CA ALA A 386 16.17 -3.30 -9.55
C ALA A 386 15.78 -2.00 -10.24
N VAL A 387 16.44 -0.90 -9.84
CA VAL A 387 16.23 0.45 -10.37
C VAL A 387 17.48 0.87 -11.12
N SER A 388 17.33 1.23 -12.39
CA SER A 388 18.44 1.72 -13.22
C SER A 388 18.92 3.07 -12.73
N LEU A 389 20.23 3.21 -12.58
CA LEU A 389 20.94 4.47 -12.30
C LEU A 389 21.73 4.97 -13.54
N ALA A 390 21.47 4.36 -14.70
CA ALA A 390 22.18 4.67 -15.94
C ALA A 390 21.63 5.92 -16.66
N ALA A 391 20.38 6.31 -16.36
CA ALA A 391 19.73 7.43 -17.03
C ALA A 391 20.39 8.78 -16.72
N PRO A 392 20.35 9.77 -17.65
CA PRO A 392 21.01 11.07 -17.46
C PRO A 392 20.62 11.80 -16.17
N HIS A 393 19.35 11.70 -15.74
CA HIS A 393 18.86 12.35 -14.53
C HIS A 393 19.35 11.71 -13.23
N ALA A 394 19.84 10.46 -13.27
CA ALA A 394 20.39 9.75 -12.12
C ALA A 394 21.94 9.88 -12.01
N ARG A 395 22.59 10.50 -12.98
CA ARG A 395 24.05 10.63 -13.03
C ARG A 395 24.52 12.05 -12.71
N PRO A 396 25.72 12.18 -12.10
CA PRO A 396 26.63 11.13 -11.61
C PRO A 396 26.11 10.47 -10.31
N VAL A 397 26.45 9.20 -10.10
CA VAL A 397 26.11 8.46 -8.87
C VAL A 397 27.26 8.60 -7.86
N HIS A 398 27.15 9.54 -6.94
CA HIS A 398 28.09 9.69 -5.82
C HIS A 398 27.67 8.84 -4.63
N ASP A 399 26.35 8.75 -4.39
CA ASP A 399 25.70 7.95 -3.37
C ASP A 399 24.50 7.23 -4.01
N PRO A 400 24.46 5.89 -4.02
CA PRO A 400 23.37 5.13 -4.65
C PRO A 400 22.02 5.33 -3.97
N LEU A 401 21.99 5.56 -2.65
CA LEU A 401 20.74 5.83 -1.91
C LEU A 401 20.17 7.20 -2.29
N ALA A 402 21.03 8.24 -2.35
CA ALA A 402 20.63 9.56 -2.78
C ALA A 402 20.17 9.56 -4.24
N ALA A 403 20.88 8.86 -5.14
CA ALA A 403 20.46 8.71 -6.53
C ALA A 403 19.10 8.02 -6.64
N LEU A 404 18.87 6.95 -5.86
CA LEU A 404 17.63 6.20 -5.86
C LEU A 404 16.43 7.08 -5.43
N PHE A 405 16.53 7.78 -4.29
CA PHE A 405 15.37 8.48 -3.71
C PHE A 405 15.22 9.94 -4.13
N HIS A 406 16.28 10.59 -4.58
CA HIS A 406 16.22 12.01 -4.96
C HIS A 406 16.26 12.24 -6.47
N ALA A 407 16.71 11.27 -7.26
CA ALA A 407 16.85 11.40 -8.71
C ALA A 407 16.03 10.37 -9.50
N ALA A 408 16.10 9.07 -9.15
CA ALA A 408 15.38 8.03 -9.88
C ALA A 408 13.85 8.11 -9.68
N ARG A 409 13.12 7.40 -10.51
CA ARG A 409 11.66 7.36 -10.60
C ARG A 409 11.18 5.92 -10.69
N GLY A 410 9.92 5.64 -10.43
CA GLY A 410 9.34 4.31 -10.66
C GLY A 410 9.50 3.80 -12.11
N THR A 411 9.57 4.71 -13.07
CA THR A 411 9.83 4.37 -14.48
C THR A 411 11.25 3.89 -14.77
N ASP A 412 12.20 4.08 -13.86
CA ASP A 412 13.57 3.58 -13.97
C ASP A 412 13.74 2.14 -13.44
N VAL A 413 12.66 1.53 -12.95
CA VAL A 413 12.65 0.11 -12.56
C VAL A 413 12.87 -0.76 -13.80
N VAL A 414 13.83 -1.65 -13.72
CA VAL A 414 14.20 -2.58 -14.81
C VAL A 414 13.87 -4.04 -14.48
N LEU A 415 13.61 -4.35 -13.20
CA LEU A 415 13.23 -5.69 -12.78
C LEU A 415 12.38 -5.64 -11.49
N ALA A 416 11.35 -6.47 -11.45
CA ALA A 416 10.65 -6.85 -10.22
C ALA A 416 10.48 -8.37 -10.17
N ALA A 417 10.75 -8.97 -9.01
CA ALA A 417 10.62 -10.40 -8.78
C ALA A 417 9.98 -10.68 -7.41
N VAL A 418 9.21 -11.77 -7.33
CA VAL A 418 8.62 -12.28 -6.08
C VAL A 418 9.08 -13.73 -5.92
N ARG A 419 9.66 -14.05 -4.77
CA ARG A 419 10.27 -15.35 -4.48
C ARG A 419 11.19 -15.82 -5.63
N GLY A 420 12.01 -14.91 -6.15
CA GLY A 420 12.95 -15.17 -7.25
C GLY A 420 12.30 -15.36 -8.63
N ARG A 421 10.97 -15.40 -8.75
CA ARG A 421 10.28 -15.40 -10.03
C ARG A 421 10.24 -13.97 -10.58
N ILE A 422 10.86 -13.75 -11.74
CA ILE A 422 10.83 -12.45 -12.41
C ILE A 422 9.42 -12.24 -12.97
N LEU A 423 8.75 -11.14 -12.54
CA LEU A 423 7.40 -10.77 -12.95
C LEU A 423 7.41 -9.58 -13.91
N TYR A 424 8.43 -8.71 -13.79
CA TYR A 424 8.66 -7.57 -14.67
C TYR A 424 10.13 -7.50 -15.05
N ARG A 425 10.42 -7.26 -16.31
CA ARG A 425 11.78 -7.05 -16.82
C ARG A 425 11.77 -6.16 -18.06
N ASP A 426 12.64 -5.16 -18.08
CA ASP A 426 12.94 -4.32 -19.24
C ASP A 426 11.69 -3.79 -19.97
N GLY A 427 10.74 -3.20 -19.23
CA GLY A 427 9.53 -2.61 -19.76
C GLY A 427 8.35 -3.58 -19.92
N ARG A 428 8.53 -4.89 -19.70
CA ARG A 428 7.50 -5.92 -19.92
C ARG A 428 7.07 -6.59 -18.63
N VAL A 429 5.77 -6.59 -18.36
CA VAL A 429 5.16 -7.50 -17.37
C VAL A 429 5.06 -8.87 -18.00
N LEU A 430 5.53 -9.91 -17.31
CA LEU A 430 5.66 -11.26 -17.87
C LEU A 430 4.46 -12.18 -17.54
N THR A 431 3.58 -11.74 -16.65
CA THR A 431 2.48 -12.53 -16.10
C THR A 431 1.10 -12.04 -16.53
N LEU A 432 1.01 -10.84 -17.05
CA LEU A 432 -0.24 -10.19 -17.49
C LEU A 432 -0.05 -9.64 -18.91
N ASP A 433 -1.09 -9.69 -19.72
CA ASP A 433 -1.12 -9.03 -21.03
C ASP A 433 -1.44 -7.54 -20.87
N ALA A 434 -0.37 -6.74 -20.67
CA ALA A 434 -0.51 -5.30 -20.45
C ALA A 434 -1.11 -4.55 -21.65
N ALA A 435 -0.97 -5.06 -22.89
CA ALA A 435 -1.55 -4.42 -24.08
C ALA A 435 -3.07 -4.61 -24.11
N ALA A 436 -3.53 -5.85 -23.96
CA ALA A 436 -4.96 -6.15 -23.92
C ALA A 436 -5.66 -5.47 -22.72
N LEU A 437 -4.99 -5.42 -21.55
CA LEU A 437 -5.51 -4.70 -20.38
C LEU A 437 -5.60 -3.19 -20.63
N GLY A 438 -4.63 -2.59 -21.34
CA GLY A 438 -4.67 -1.17 -21.71
C GLY A 438 -5.90 -0.84 -22.57
N GLU A 439 -6.18 -1.65 -23.59
CA GLU A 439 -7.39 -1.48 -24.43
C GLU A 439 -8.68 -1.60 -23.60
N ALA A 440 -8.73 -2.56 -22.66
CA ALA A 440 -9.89 -2.74 -21.78
C ALA A 440 -10.07 -1.56 -20.80
N VAL A 441 -8.97 -1.02 -20.27
CA VAL A 441 -8.96 0.19 -19.43
C VAL A 441 -9.49 1.40 -20.20
N ASP A 442 -9.01 1.62 -21.43
CA ASP A 442 -9.47 2.73 -22.27
C ASP A 442 -10.96 2.63 -22.58
N ALA A 443 -11.46 1.43 -22.87
CA ALA A 443 -12.88 1.19 -23.11
C ALA A 443 -13.73 1.43 -21.86
N ALA A 444 -13.28 1.01 -20.68
CA ALA A 444 -13.96 1.25 -19.40
C ALA A 444 -13.92 2.74 -19.02
N ALA A 445 -12.78 3.40 -19.20
CA ALA A 445 -12.60 4.82 -18.93
C ALA A 445 -13.49 5.70 -19.83
N ALA A 446 -13.70 5.31 -21.09
CA ALA A 446 -14.61 6.00 -22.00
C ALA A 446 -16.07 6.00 -21.49
N ARG A 447 -16.54 4.89 -20.90
CA ARG A 447 -17.87 4.81 -20.27
C ARG A 447 -17.95 5.65 -19.01
N LEU A 448 -16.89 5.62 -18.20
CA LEU A 448 -16.82 6.35 -16.93
C LEU A 448 -16.76 7.87 -17.12
N GLY A 449 -16.11 8.37 -18.20
CA GLY A 449 -15.81 9.78 -18.43
C GLY A 449 -17.02 10.71 -18.42
N GLY A 450 -18.22 10.22 -18.85
CA GLY A 450 -19.47 10.96 -18.77
C GLY A 450 -19.98 11.25 -17.35
N HIS A 451 -19.50 10.50 -16.36
CA HIS A 451 -19.92 10.55 -14.95
C HIS A 451 -18.90 11.23 -14.03
N LEU A 452 -17.76 11.66 -14.56
CA LEU A 452 -16.67 12.32 -13.81
C LEU A 452 -16.75 13.86 -13.87
N ARG A 453 -17.64 14.42 -14.66
CA ARG A 453 -17.81 15.89 -14.85
C ARG A 453 -18.86 16.46 -13.94
#